data_53b89d2db108103f851980851cc69ffe
#
_entry.id   53b89d2db108103f851980851cc69ffe
#
_cell.length_a   1.000
_cell.length_b   1.000
_cell.length_c   1.000
_cell.angle_alpha   90.00
_cell.angle_beta   90.00
_cell.angle_gamma   90.00
#
_symmetry.space_group_name_H-M   'P 1'
#
loop_
_entity.id
_entity.type
_entity.pdbx_description
1 polymer ?
#
loop_
_entity_poly.entity_id
_entity_poly.type
_entity_poly.pdbx_seq_one_letter_code
_entity_poly.pdbx_strand_id
1 'polypeptide(L)'
;MRECKRLKDPIYGYINIPKVYMNGIIDTASFQRLRRIIQTSYSPLYSSAVHNRFVHSMGVFHLGEIACRQLISEINRKCSFNFDVEKLGQIFMTACLLHDVGHAPFSHTGEEFYLDDNKDYNAIHQKLIELVGTTTFQKDVPREKTAAAAPHEIMSSIVGIREFPEFFSDSSEKEFFARCITGYKYSEKSTENDIRNCFIQLLNSKVIDVDKLDYLIRDAYITGFDTVNIDYERLLNSLTVVRVEEGLELAYYKNAVSVIENVVYAHDAERKWIQSHPIVIYETYILQHIIGGLCSSVKRSGKKLFSLESLGSEGQEFEPNIRIRLMSDDDIIYLMKNIYSNELTEEYLDRRYRRHPVWKSEAEYKAFFLGLASGGEILKKFESAMEATAKYLGGRSDIWSIDQRLVNMIKKELQEIDKAKLDEFTKKAQKQDKEKILKVVTCLQKYAKEKQLTCDFIIIRASQFNSGFGKPDFSNTNISFPTKNGDEKVAKVGEIVSSLKAREKDRDNFFYLFYKRDEKNPVEIDSQELCRILMKEFI
;
A
#
# COMPACT_ATOMS: atom_id res chain seq x y z
N MET A 1 -3.52 14.05 37.53
CA MET A 1 -4.06 13.92 36.17
C MET A 1 -2.98 14.42 35.22
N ARG A 2 -2.52 13.58 34.26
CA ARG A 2 -1.62 14.06 33.19
C ARG A 2 -2.41 15.13 32.42
N GLU A 3 -1.85 16.31 32.24
CA GLU A 3 -2.49 17.36 31.44
C GLU A 3 -2.63 16.87 29.99
N CYS A 4 -3.87 16.76 29.52
CA CYS A 4 -4.21 16.31 28.16
C CYS A 4 -4.83 17.46 27.36
N LYS A 5 -4.52 17.54 26.07
CA LYS A 5 -5.26 18.33 25.10
C LYS A 5 -6.31 17.45 24.43
N ARG A 6 -7.46 18.00 24.12
CA ARG A 6 -8.54 17.27 23.43
C ARG A 6 -8.64 17.73 21.99
N LEU A 7 -8.57 16.79 21.06
CA LEU A 7 -8.84 17.05 19.63
C LEU A 7 -10.16 16.38 19.25
N LYS A 8 -11.01 17.09 18.51
CA LYS A 8 -12.27 16.55 18.00
C LYS A 8 -12.02 15.79 16.71
N ASP A 9 -12.44 14.53 16.69
CA ASP A 9 -12.47 13.67 15.50
C ASP A 9 -13.94 13.33 15.16
N PRO A 10 -14.34 13.32 13.87
CA PRO A 10 -15.73 13.05 13.50
C PRO A 10 -16.17 11.61 13.77
N ILE A 11 -15.22 10.67 13.86
CA ILE A 11 -15.48 9.24 14.07
C ILE A 11 -15.42 8.89 15.55
N TYR A 12 -14.33 9.25 16.22
CA TYR A 12 -14.03 8.84 17.60
C TYR A 12 -14.46 9.86 18.66
N GLY A 13 -15.03 10.98 18.26
CA GLY A 13 -15.40 12.03 19.20
C GLY A 13 -14.20 12.85 19.68
N TYR A 14 -13.90 12.84 20.98
CA TYR A 14 -12.76 13.55 21.54
C TYR A 14 -11.59 12.62 21.83
N ILE A 15 -10.51 12.79 21.10
CA ILE A 15 -9.24 12.11 21.34
C ILE A 15 -8.45 12.89 22.39
N ASN A 16 -8.12 12.23 23.51
CA ASN A 16 -7.34 12.82 24.60
C ASN A 16 -5.85 12.57 24.36
N ILE A 17 -5.07 13.62 24.27
CA ILE A 17 -3.64 13.53 23.94
C ILE A 17 -2.81 14.10 25.08
N PRO A 18 -1.95 13.29 25.72
CA PRO A 18 -1.01 13.78 26.71
C PRO A 18 -0.13 14.90 26.16
N LYS A 19 0.12 15.95 26.95
CA LYS A 19 0.91 17.11 26.52
C LYS A 19 2.30 16.73 25.98
N VAL A 20 2.91 15.66 26.50
CA VAL A 20 4.22 15.18 26.00
C VAL A 20 4.17 14.83 24.51
N TYR A 21 3.13 14.12 24.05
CA TYR A 21 2.95 13.82 22.63
C TYR A 21 2.51 15.04 21.83
N MET A 22 1.67 15.90 22.44
CA MET A 22 1.22 17.11 21.76
C MET A 22 2.37 18.02 21.41
N ASN A 23 3.20 18.37 22.40
CA ASN A 23 4.29 19.32 22.23
C ASN A 23 5.51 18.69 21.56
N GLY A 24 5.83 17.41 21.90
CA GLY A 24 7.03 16.74 21.42
C GLY A 24 6.89 16.13 20.02
N ILE A 25 5.67 15.81 19.57
CA ILE A 25 5.44 15.16 18.28
C ILE A 25 4.46 15.96 17.43
N ILE A 26 3.21 16.12 17.88
CA ILE A 26 2.11 16.58 17.03
C ILE A 26 2.32 18.01 16.56
N ASP A 27 2.77 18.91 17.41
CA ASP A 27 3.01 20.32 17.06
C ASP A 27 4.32 20.55 16.28
N THR A 28 5.10 19.49 16.00
CA THR A 28 6.35 19.61 15.21
C THR A 28 6.07 19.73 13.71
N ALA A 29 6.97 20.38 12.97
CA ALA A 29 6.85 20.54 11.52
C ALA A 29 6.81 19.18 10.79
N SER A 30 7.62 18.21 11.21
CA SER A 30 7.68 16.87 10.62
C SER A 30 6.34 16.13 10.74
N PHE A 31 5.64 16.24 11.86
CA PHE A 31 4.32 15.63 12.02
C PHE A 31 3.22 16.47 11.33
N GLN A 32 3.28 17.81 11.40
CA GLN A 32 2.31 18.69 10.73
C GLN A 32 2.36 18.56 9.20
N ARG A 33 3.47 18.10 8.62
CA ARG A 33 3.60 17.74 7.20
C ARG A 33 2.51 16.75 6.75
N LEU A 34 2.11 15.82 7.62
CA LEU A 34 1.08 14.82 7.34
C LEU A 34 -0.29 15.42 6.97
N ARG A 35 -0.57 16.68 7.33
CA ARG A 35 -1.77 17.40 6.90
C ARG A 35 -1.79 17.72 5.40
N ARG A 36 -0.64 17.61 4.75
CA ARG A 36 -0.43 17.90 3.32
C ARG A 36 -0.16 16.64 2.51
N ILE A 37 -0.41 15.46 3.10
CA ILE A 37 -0.32 14.17 2.41
C ILE A 37 -1.70 13.53 2.45
N ILE A 38 -2.29 13.36 1.27
CA ILE A 38 -3.59 12.69 1.12
C ILE A 38 -3.47 11.21 1.51
N GLN A 39 -4.45 10.71 2.27
CA GLN A 39 -4.47 9.30 2.70
C GLN A 39 -4.57 8.36 1.51
N THR A 40 -5.43 8.69 0.54
CA THR A 40 -5.80 7.81 -0.55
C THR A 40 -6.01 8.58 -1.85
N SER A 41 -5.90 7.91 -3.00
CA SER A 41 -6.21 8.47 -4.32
C SER A 41 -7.67 8.29 -4.74
N TYR A 42 -8.61 8.27 -3.78
CA TYR A 42 -10.03 8.01 -4.02
C TYR A 42 -10.85 9.24 -4.44
N SER A 43 -10.33 10.45 -4.27
CA SER A 43 -11.06 11.69 -4.53
C SER A 43 -11.62 11.83 -5.95
N PRO A 44 -11.06 11.23 -7.01
CA PRO A 44 -11.67 11.23 -8.33
C PRO A 44 -12.98 10.45 -8.41
N LEU A 45 -13.18 9.46 -7.52
CA LEU A 45 -14.39 8.66 -7.43
C LEU A 45 -15.31 9.19 -6.32
N TYR A 46 -14.74 9.48 -5.17
CA TYR A 46 -15.41 10.01 -3.99
C TYR A 46 -14.87 11.41 -3.68
N SER A 47 -15.58 12.46 -4.07
CA SER A 47 -15.09 13.85 -3.96
C SER A 47 -14.78 14.31 -2.54
N SER A 48 -15.41 13.70 -1.54
CA SER A 48 -15.14 13.94 -0.11
C SER A 48 -13.92 13.23 0.45
N ALA A 49 -13.34 12.26 -0.29
CA ALA A 49 -12.16 11.48 0.14
C ALA A 49 -10.86 12.30 -0.02
N VAL A 50 -10.76 13.37 0.75
CA VAL A 50 -9.61 14.30 0.81
C VAL A 50 -8.98 14.35 2.20
N HIS A 51 -9.27 13.36 3.05
CA HIS A 51 -8.63 13.24 4.36
C HIS A 51 -7.15 12.90 4.21
N ASN A 52 -6.39 13.26 5.22
CA ASN A 52 -4.93 13.24 5.16
C ASN A 52 -4.34 12.32 6.23
N ARG A 53 -3.05 12.02 6.11
CA ARG A 53 -2.31 11.16 7.03
C ARG A 53 -2.30 11.65 8.47
N PHE A 54 -2.47 12.95 8.70
CA PHE A 54 -2.55 13.50 10.05
C PHE A 54 -3.77 12.98 10.83
N VAL A 55 -4.97 13.06 10.24
CA VAL A 55 -6.19 12.61 10.93
C VAL A 55 -6.21 11.09 11.10
N HIS A 56 -5.62 10.35 10.16
CA HIS A 56 -5.43 8.91 10.26
C HIS A 56 -4.48 8.56 11.42
N SER A 57 -3.30 9.15 11.50
CA SER A 57 -2.35 8.91 12.61
C SER A 57 -2.95 9.23 13.97
N MET A 58 -3.84 10.23 14.05
CA MET A 58 -4.59 10.54 15.27
C MET A 58 -5.59 9.44 15.62
N GLY A 59 -6.27 8.85 14.65
CA GLY A 59 -7.17 7.73 14.83
C GLY A 59 -6.42 6.46 15.26
N VAL A 60 -5.31 6.15 14.62
CA VAL A 60 -4.43 5.02 15.00
C VAL A 60 -3.91 5.18 16.44
N PHE A 61 -3.53 6.39 16.83
CA PHE A 61 -3.17 6.68 18.22
C PHE A 61 -4.31 6.39 19.18
N HIS A 62 -5.55 6.80 18.86
CA HIS A 62 -6.73 6.56 19.69
C HIS A 62 -7.04 5.08 19.86
N LEU A 63 -7.09 4.34 18.74
CA LEU A 63 -7.32 2.89 18.76
C LEU A 63 -6.17 2.15 19.45
N GLY A 64 -4.94 2.60 19.23
CA GLY A 64 -3.75 2.10 19.90
C GLY A 64 -3.79 2.27 21.42
N GLU A 65 -4.34 3.39 21.92
CA GLU A 65 -4.51 3.61 23.37
C GLU A 65 -5.46 2.58 23.99
N ILE A 66 -6.60 2.30 23.33
CA ILE A 66 -7.57 1.30 23.80
C ILE A 66 -6.92 -0.09 23.79
N ALA A 67 -6.29 -0.47 22.68
CA ALA A 67 -5.63 -1.77 22.52
C ALA A 67 -4.49 -1.97 23.53
N CYS A 68 -3.64 -0.96 23.69
CA CYS A 68 -2.48 -0.99 24.59
C CYS A 68 -2.93 -1.18 26.05
N ARG A 69 -3.91 -0.41 26.49
CA ARG A 69 -4.45 -0.51 27.86
C ARG A 69 -5.02 -1.91 28.14
N GLN A 70 -5.79 -2.45 27.20
CA GLN A 70 -6.36 -3.79 27.31
C GLN A 70 -5.27 -4.87 27.32
N LEU A 71 -4.29 -4.77 26.42
CA LEU A 71 -3.19 -5.74 26.33
C LEU A 71 -2.36 -5.75 27.62
N ILE A 72 -1.96 -4.57 28.14
CA ILE A 72 -1.22 -4.46 29.41
C ILE A 72 -2.01 -5.07 30.57
N SER A 73 -3.32 -4.80 30.65
CA SER A 73 -4.18 -5.39 31.67
C SER A 73 -4.18 -6.93 31.62
N GLU A 74 -4.27 -7.50 30.43
CA GLU A 74 -4.27 -8.95 30.24
C GLU A 74 -2.90 -9.59 30.50
N ILE A 75 -1.82 -8.93 30.11
CA ILE A 75 -0.44 -9.37 30.41
C ILE A 75 -0.22 -9.39 31.92
N ASN A 76 -0.54 -8.31 32.62
CA ASN A 76 -0.41 -8.22 34.08
C ASN A 76 -1.23 -9.29 34.82
N ARG A 77 -2.39 -9.67 34.27
CA ARG A 77 -3.26 -10.69 34.85
C ARG A 77 -2.77 -12.13 34.60
N LYS A 78 -2.20 -12.40 33.42
CA LYS A 78 -1.92 -13.78 32.95
C LYS A 78 -0.44 -14.18 32.99
N CYS A 79 0.48 -13.22 33.04
CA CYS A 79 1.89 -13.46 32.90
C CYS A 79 2.66 -13.00 34.12
N SER A 80 3.73 -13.75 34.46
CA SER A 80 4.75 -13.30 35.41
C SER A 80 5.97 -12.85 34.59
N PHE A 81 6.44 -11.61 34.80
CA PHE A 81 7.56 -11.02 34.10
C PHE A 81 8.30 -10.04 35.03
N ASN A 82 9.51 -9.66 34.67
CA ASN A 82 10.38 -8.79 35.47
C ASN A 82 10.95 -7.63 34.62
N PHE A 83 10.06 -6.95 33.86
CA PHE A 83 10.39 -5.77 33.08
C PHE A 83 9.21 -4.79 33.07
N ASP A 84 9.48 -3.55 32.66
CA ASP A 84 8.45 -2.48 32.65
C ASP A 84 7.60 -2.55 31.38
N VAL A 85 6.44 -3.20 31.49
CA VAL A 85 5.45 -3.31 30.39
C VAL A 85 4.78 -1.97 30.09
N GLU A 86 4.66 -1.07 31.06
CA GLU A 86 4.10 0.28 30.85
C GLU A 86 5.03 1.11 29.96
N LYS A 87 6.34 0.94 30.12
CA LYS A 87 7.32 1.58 29.24
C LYS A 87 7.24 1.07 27.79
N LEU A 88 7.02 -0.24 27.60
CA LEU A 88 6.72 -0.79 26.28
C LEU A 88 5.44 -0.16 25.69
N GLY A 89 4.40 -0.01 26.48
CA GLY A 89 3.17 0.68 26.09
C GLY A 89 3.43 2.12 25.63
N GLN A 90 4.29 2.88 26.30
CA GLN A 90 4.64 4.26 25.92
C GLN A 90 5.35 4.30 24.55
N ILE A 91 6.29 3.38 24.30
CA ILE A 91 7.01 3.28 23.00
C ILE A 91 6.04 2.86 21.91
N PHE A 92 5.16 1.91 22.18
CA PHE A 92 4.10 1.49 21.27
C PHE A 92 3.17 2.66 20.89
N MET A 93 2.75 3.49 21.86
CA MET A 93 1.95 4.68 21.59
C MET A 93 2.70 5.71 20.74
N THR A 94 4.01 5.86 20.94
CA THR A 94 4.87 6.67 20.09
C THR A 94 4.90 6.11 18.67
N ALA A 95 4.99 4.78 18.51
CA ALA A 95 4.95 4.12 17.21
C ALA A 95 3.58 4.29 16.52
N CYS A 96 2.45 4.16 17.24
CA CYS A 96 1.12 4.42 16.71
C CYS A 96 1.00 5.85 16.13
N LEU A 97 1.58 6.83 16.81
CA LEU A 97 1.52 8.23 16.34
C LEU A 97 2.43 8.48 15.13
N LEU A 98 3.61 7.86 15.11
CA LEU A 98 4.65 8.10 14.10
C LEU A 98 4.68 7.08 12.95
N HIS A 99 3.77 6.09 12.89
CA HIS A 99 3.82 5.02 11.91
C HIS A 99 3.83 5.51 10.46
N ASP A 100 3.21 6.66 10.20
CA ASP A 100 3.06 7.29 8.89
C ASP A 100 3.96 8.52 8.67
N VAL A 101 4.79 8.91 9.66
CA VAL A 101 5.56 10.17 9.60
C VAL A 101 6.55 10.23 8.42
N GLY A 102 6.98 9.10 7.89
CA GLY A 102 7.86 8.96 6.73
C GLY A 102 7.14 8.76 5.40
N HIS A 103 5.80 8.87 5.35
CA HIS A 103 5.06 8.65 4.12
C HIS A 103 5.44 9.61 2.99
N ALA A 104 5.46 9.08 1.78
CA ALA A 104 5.74 9.84 0.57
C ALA A 104 4.55 10.74 0.19
N PRO A 105 4.77 11.81 -0.59
CA PRO A 105 3.69 12.49 -1.30
C PRO A 105 2.81 11.51 -2.07
N PHE A 106 1.49 11.74 -2.03
CA PHE A 106 0.46 10.84 -2.58
C PHE A 106 0.49 9.42 -2.01
N SER A 107 0.98 9.28 -0.77
CA SER A 107 0.93 8.02 -0.02
C SER A 107 1.60 6.86 -0.78
N HIS A 108 0.93 5.72 -0.90
CA HIS A 108 1.47 4.53 -1.57
C HIS A 108 1.85 4.76 -3.04
N THR A 109 1.28 5.77 -3.70
CA THR A 109 1.63 6.11 -5.07
C THR A 109 3.06 6.61 -5.20
N GLY A 110 3.56 7.35 -4.20
CA GLY A 110 4.90 7.93 -4.20
C GLY A 110 5.98 7.11 -3.51
N GLU A 111 5.62 6.09 -2.72
CA GLU A 111 6.59 5.39 -1.86
C GLU A 111 7.67 4.60 -2.60
N GLU A 112 7.39 4.12 -3.81
CA GLU A 112 8.37 3.39 -4.61
C GLU A 112 9.58 4.25 -4.99
N PHE A 113 9.43 5.57 -5.01
CA PHE A 113 10.50 6.52 -5.35
C PHE A 113 11.51 6.74 -4.22
N TYR A 114 11.28 6.19 -3.04
CA TYR A 114 12.30 6.07 -1.99
C TYR A 114 13.35 5.00 -2.33
N LEU A 115 12.99 4.02 -3.14
CA LEU A 115 13.88 2.94 -3.54
C LEU A 115 14.88 3.42 -4.61
N ASP A 116 15.90 2.63 -4.90
CA ASP A 116 16.82 2.88 -5.99
C ASP A 116 16.23 2.49 -7.37
N ASP A 117 17.01 2.67 -8.44
CA ASP A 117 16.57 2.36 -9.80
C ASP A 117 16.22 0.88 -10.02
N ASN A 118 16.77 -0.01 -9.20
CA ASN A 118 16.49 -1.44 -9.21
C ASN A 118 15.29 -1.80 -8.33
N LYS A 119 14.65 -0.79 -7.70
CA LYS A 119 13.63 -0.96 -6.68
C LYS A 119 14.15 -1.83 -5.52
N ASP A 120 15.40 -1.59 -5.10
CA ASP A 120 16.08 -2.30 -4.01
C ASP A 120 15.86 -1.58 -2.68
N TYR A 121 15.58 -2.37 -1.65
CA TYR A 121 15.38 -1.92 -0.27
C TYR A 121 16.68 -1.75 0.53
N ASN A 122 17.81 -2.27 0.02
CA ASN A 122 19.05 -2.39 0.77
C ASN A 122 19.49 -1.05 1.37
N ALA A 123 19.41 0.04 0.62
CA ALA A 123 19.87 1.36 1.08
C ALA A 123 19.06 1.88 2.28
N ILE A 124 17.72 1.78 2.23
CA ILE A 124 16.86 2.24 3.33
C ILE A 124 16.91 1.27 4.52
N HIS A 125 16.99 -0.05 4.29
CA HIS A 125 17.19 -1.03 5.35
C HIS A 125 18.51 -0.82 6.07
N GLN A 126 19.62 -0.65 5.33
CA GLN A 126 20.94 -0.40 5.94
C GLN A 126 20.90 0.85 6.82
N LYS A 127 20.26 1.91 6.34
CA LYS A 127 20.09 3.15 7.11
C LYS A 127 19.30 2.93 8.40
N LEU A 128 18.22 2.14 8.34
CA LEU A 128 17.44 1.81 9.53
C LEU A 128 18.25 0.96 10.53
N ILE A 129 18.98 -0.06 10.04
CA ILE A 129 19.84 -0.92 10.87
C ILE A 129 20.90 -0.08 11.61
N GLU A 130 21.54 0.88 10.91
CA GLU A 130 22.53 1.79 11.51
C GLU A 130 21.93 2.67 12.60
N LEU A 131 20.71 3.21 12.39
CA LEU A 131 20.05 4.08 13.36
C LEU A 131 19.54 3.33 14.60
N VAL A 132 19.06 2.10 14.41
CA VAL A 132 18.66 1.21 15.52
C VAL A 132 19.87 0.75 16.32
N GLY A 133 20.94 0.31 15.65
CA GLY A 133 22.22 0.02 16.24
C GLY A 133 22.29 -1.26 17.10
N THR A 134 21.35 -2.22 16.93
CA THR A 134 21.35 -3.51 17.65
C THR A 134 21.63 -4.68 16.71
N THR A 135 22.34 -5.68 17.22
CA THR A 135 22.64 -6.91 16.46
C THR A 135 21.40 -7.79 16.28
N THR A 136 20.46 -7.74 17.22
CA THR A 136 19.18 -8.45 17.17
C THR A 136 18.34 -7.96 16.02
N PHE A 137 18.21 -6.65 15.84
CA PHE A 137 17.49 -6.08 14.70
C PHE A 137 18.14 -6.44 13.38
N GLN A 138 19.45 -6.27 13.25
CA GLN A 138 20.20 -6.61 12.04
C GLN A 138 20.03 -8.07 11.62
N LYS A 139 19.96 -8.99 12.61
CA LYS A 139 19.73 -10.42 12.35
C LYS A 139 18.33 -10.71 11.83
N ASP A 140 17.32 -10.00 12.34
CA ASP A 140 15.92 -10.28 12.10
C ASP A 140 15.33 -9.52 10.89
N VAL A 141 16.04 -8.49 10.37
CA VAL A 141 15.61 -7.79 9.14
C VAL A 141 15.58 -8.75 7.95
N PRO A 142 14.47 -8.88 7.25
CA PRO A 142 14.35 -9.77 6.11
C PRO A 142 15.31 -9.39 4.97
N ARG A 143 15.97 -10.37 4.38
CA ARG A 143 16.82 -10.19 3.20
C ARG A 143 16.04 -10.25 1.89
N GLU A 144 14.89 -10.92 1.90
CA GLU A 144 14.04 -11.07 0.74
C GLU A 144 13.06 -9.91 0.61
N LYS A 145 12.93 -9.36 -0.59
CA LYS A 145 12.00 -8.26 -0.91
C LYS A 145 10.54 -8.58 -0.55
N THR A 146 10.14 -9.83 -0.72
CA THR A 146 8.77 -10.30 -0.45
C THR A 146 8.40 -10.30 1.03
N ALA A 147 9.39 -10.30 1.92
CA ALA A 147 9.23 -10.25 3.37
C ALA A 147 9.59 -8.88 3.96
N ALA A 148 10.04 -7.93 3.12
CA ALA A 148 10.38 -6.58 3.56
C ALA A 148 9.11 -5.79 3.92
N ALA A 149 9.23 -4.93 4.92
CA ALA A 149 8.24 -3.91 5.25
C ALA A 149 8.05 -2.94 4.07
N ALA A 150 6.91 -2.26 4.00
CA ALA A 150 6.67 -1.27 2.97
C ALA A 150 7.69 -0.10 3.08
N PRO A 151 8.05 0.57 1.96
CA PRO A 151 9.02 1.66 2.00
C PRO A 151 8.66 2.77 2.99
N HIS A 152 7.38 3.11 3.11
CA HIS A 152 6.91 4.12 4.07
C HIS A 152 7.09 3.68 5.52
N GLU A 153 6.93 2.40 5.85
CA GLU A 153 7.12 1.87 7.21
C GLU A 153 8.60 1.97 7.62
N ILE A 154 9.51 1.63 6.70
CA ILE A 154 10.95 1.78 6.92
C ILE A 154 11.32 3.26 7.07
N MET A 155 10.81 4.12 6.20
CA MET A 155 11.06 5.57 6.23
C MET A 155 10.46 6.22 7.49
N SER A 156 9.27 5.79 7.94
CA SER A 156 8.66 6.28 9.18
C SER A 156 9.49 5.89 10.40
N SER A 157 10.04 4.68 10.42
CA SER A 157 10.96 4.24 11.47
C SER A 157 12.23 5.09 11.49
N ILE A 158 12.81 5.38 10.31
CA ILE A 158 14.01 6.24 10.18
C ILE A 158 13.72 7.67 10.66
N VAL A 159 12.64 8.28 10.15
CA VAL A 159 12.24 9.65 10.52
C VAL A 159 11.91 9.74 12.01
N GLY A 160 11.17 8.74 12.53
CA GLY A 160 10.80 8.67 13.95
C GLY A 160 12.02 8.64 14.88
N ILE A 161 13.01 7.79 14.59
CA ILE A 161 14.23 7.70 15.41
C ILE A 161 15.10 8.96 15.29
N ARG A 162 15.17 9.55 14.09
CA ARG A 162 16.04 10.68 13.79
C ARG A 162 15.49 12.01 14.30
N GLU A 163 14.20 12.28 14.10
CA GLU A 163 13.58 13.57 14.39
C GLU A 163 13.02 13.64 15.83
N PHE A 164 12.84 12.49 16.50
CA PHE A 164 12.24 12.40 17.84
C PHE A 164 13.09 11.57 18.81
N PRO A 165 14.43 11.79 18.87
CA PRO A 165 15.32 10.98 19.67
C PRO A 165 15.02 11.04 21.18
N GLU A 166 14.37 12.09 21.67
CA GLU A 166 14.02 12.29 23.08
C GLU A 166 12.97 11.28 23.60
N PHE A 167 12.29 10.58 22.71
CA PHE A 167 11.31 9.54 23.09
C PHE A 167 11.98 8.18 23.34
N PHE A 168 13.27 8.03 23.11
CA PHE A 168 14.03 6.79 23.24
C PHE A 168 15.22 6.96 24.17
N SER A 169 15.28 6.14 25.23
CA SER A 169 16.37 6.18 26.20
C SER A 169 17.63 5.44 25.71
N ASP A 170 17.43 4.39 24.90
CA ASP A 170 18.51 3.53 24.41
C ASP A 170 18.19 2.87 23.04
N SER A 171 19.12 2.06 22.54
CA SER A 171 18.96 1.34 21.27
C SER A 171 17.90 0.24 21.31
N SER A 172 17.60 -0.34 22.48
CA SER A 172 16.55 -1.36 22.61
C SER A 172 15.16 -0.74 22.42
N GLU A 173 14.95 0.47 22.93
CA GLU A 173 13.71 1.22 22.74
C GLU A 173 13.52 1.65 21.27
N LYS A 174 14.61 2.10 20.60
CA LYS A 174 14.60 2.39 19.15
C LYS A 174 14.28 1.14 18.34
N GLU A 175 14.86 0.00 18.71
CA GLU A 175 14.60 -1.28 18.09
C GLU A 175 13.12 -1.66 18.20
N PHE A 176 12.56 -1.61 19.42
CA PHE A 176 11.17 -1.96 19.64
C PHE A 176 10.21 -1.01 18.88
N PHE A 177 10.48 0.28 18.88
CA PHE A 177 9.75 1.26 18.08
C PHE A 177 9.75 0.91 16.59
N ALA A 178 10.95 0.68 16.00
CA ALA A 178 11.08 0.33 14.60
C ALA A 178 10.35 -0.97 14.26
N ARG A 179 10.42 -1.96 15.14
CA ARG A 179 9.72 -3.24 14.98
C ARG A 179 8.19 -3.09 15.04
N CYS A 180 7.67 -2.22 15.89
CA CYS A 180 6.24 -1.92 15.92
C CYS A 180 5.73 -1.38 14.57
N ILE A 181 6.51 -0.51 13.92
CA ILE A 181 6.13 0.07 12.62
C ILE A 181 6.36 -0.92 11.47
N THR A 182 7.51 -1.59 11.42
CA THR A 182 7.89 -2.49 10.31
C THR A 182 7.27 -3.88 10.38
N GLY A 183 6.69 -4.26 11.52
CA GLY A 183 6.15 -5.60 11.75
C GLY A 183 7.22 -6.69 11.93
N TYR A 184 8.52 -6.35 12.02
CA TYR A 184 9.61 -7.32 12.18
C TYR A 184 9.65 -7.88 13.60
N LYS A 185 9.22 -9.12 13.76
CA LYS A 185 9.16 -9.79 15.06
C LYS A 185 10.54 -10.15 15.56
N TYR A 186 10.69 -10.20 16.89
CA TYR A 186 11.84 -10.82 17.53
C TYR A 186 11.84 -12.32 17.26
N SER A 187 12.94 -12.86 16.72
CA SER A 187 13.11 -14.29 16.44
C SER A 187 13.55 -15.09 17.66
N GLU A 188 14.25 -14.45 18.60
CA GLU A 188 14.70 -15.07 19.84
C GLU A 188 13.54 -15.29 20.81
N LYS A 189 13.35 -16.52 21.27
CA LYS A 189 12.24 -16.94 22.14
C LYS A 189 12.51 -16.54 23.61
N SER A 190 11.68 -15.67 24.14
CA SER A 190 11.61 -15.32 25.56
C SER A 190 10.24 -14.74 25.87
N THR A 191 9.79 -14.81 27.13
CA THR A 191 8.53 -14.19 27.55
C THR A 191 8.48 -12.70 27.21
N GLU A 192 9.60 -12.00 27.35
CA GLU A 192 9.70 -10.59 27.02
C GLU A 192 9.52 -10.32 25.52
N ASN A 193 10.19 -11.09 24.67
CA ASN A 193 10.06 -10.96 23.22
C ASN A 193 8.69 -11.39 22.71
N ASP A 194 8.09 -12.41 23.33
CA ASP A 194 6.70 -12.80 23.02
C ASP A 194 5.73 -11.65 23.32
N ILE A 195 5.89 -10.97 24.46
CA ILE A 195 5.08 -9.80 24.81
C ILE A 195 5.33 -8.64 23.84
N ARG A 196 6.60 -8.35 23.52
CA ARG A 196 6.93 -7.35 22.49
C ARG A 196 6.30 -7.69 21.15
N ASN A 197 6.34 -8.95 20.74
CA ASN A 197 5.71 -9.41 19.51
C ASN A 197 4.19 -9.26 19.51
N CYS A 198 3.53 -9.35 20.66
CA CYS A 198 2.09 -9.03 20.78
C CYS A 198 1.82 -7.53 20.48
N PHE A 199 2.63 -6.62 21.01
CA PHE A 199 2.51 -5.19 20.68
C PHE A 199 2.80 -4.89 19.21
N ILE A 200 3.83 -5.52 18.62
CA ILE A 200 4.14 -5.38 17.19
C ILE A 200 2.93 -5.76 16.35
N GLN A 201 2.27 -6.88 16.67
CA GLN A 201 1.06 -7.31 15.96
C GLN A 201 -0.12 -6.36 16.09
N LEU A 202 -0.22 -5.57 17.16
CA LEU A 202 -1.30 -4.60 17.32
C LEU A 202 -1.19 -3.42 16.36
N LEU A 203 0.03 -3.04 15.94
CA LEU A 203 0.23 -1.91 15.02
C LEU A 203 0.45 -2.37 13.58
N ASN A 204 1.21 -3.44 13.39
CA ASN A 204 1.51 -3.98 12.06
C ASN A 204 1.35 -5.50 12.05
N SER A 205 0.29 -5.97 11.45
CA SER A 205 0.01 -7.38 11.27
C SER A 205 -0.57 -7.66 9.87
N LYS A 206 -0.60 -8.92 9.50
CA LYS A 206 -1.27 -9.35 8.25
C LYS A 206 -2.79 -9.49 8.41
N VAL A 207 -3.31 -9.40 9.62
CA VAL A 207 -4.70 -9.73 9.94
C VAL A 207 -5.49 -8.51 10.38
N ILE A 208 -5.37 -8.15 11.64
CA ILE A 208 -6.09 -7.06 12.29
C ILE A 208 -5.07 -6.29 13.13
N ASP A 209 -4.94 -5.03 12.86
CA ASP A 209 -4.14 -4.07 13.62
C ASP A 209 -4.87 -2.73 13.69
N VAL A 210 -4.37 -1.83 14.52
CA VAL A 210 -5.03 -0.53 14.74
C VAL A 210 -4.92 0.42 13.55
N ASP A 211 -3.89 0.25 12.70
CA ASP A 211 -3.76 0.96 11.43
C ASP A 211 -4.89 0.57 10.47
N LYS A 212 -5.07 -0.74 10.23
CA LYS A 212 -6.16 -1.26 9.40
C LYS A 212 -7.55 -0.88 9.92
N LEU A 213 -7.73 -0.93 11.22
CA LEU A 213 -9.02 -0.57 11.81
C LEU A 213 -9.36 0.90 11.56
N ASP A 214 -8.39 1.83 11.73
CA ASP A 214 -8.68 3.24 11.47
C ASP A 214 -9.00 3.48 9.99
N TYR A 215 -8.17 3.01 9.05
CA TYR A 215 -8.45 3.33 7.66
C TYR A 215 -9.75 2.69 7.16
N LEU A 216 -10.10 1.46 7.54
CA LEU A 216 -11.37 0.83 7.18
C LEU A 216 -12.58 1.63 7.67
N ILE A 217 -12.53 2.10 8.91
CA ILE A 217 -13.62 2.88 9.51
C ILE A 217 -13.65 4.30 8.90
N ARG A 218 -12.48 4.93 8.77
CA ARG A 218 -12.34 6.31 8.30
C ARG A 218 -12.67 6.44 6.81
N ASP A 219 -12.15 5.57 5.98
CA ASP A 219 -12.41 5.58 4.53
C ASP A 219 -13.89 5.33 4.25
N ALA A 220 -14.53 4.37 4.93
CA ALA A 220 -15.97 4.15 4.84
C ALA A 220 -16.76 5.40 5.23
N TYR A 221 -16.41 6.04 6.35
CA TYR A 221 -17.07 7.26 6.81
C TYR A 221 -16.93 8.43 5.83
N ILE A 222 -15.72 8.69 5.34
CA ILE A 222 -15.43 9.85 4.48
C ILE A 222 -15.96 9.64 3.05
N THR A 223 -15.89 8.43 2.52
CA THR A 223 -16.42 8.12 1.18
C THR A 223 -17.93 8.03 1.18
N GLY A 224 -18.56 7.83 2.32
CA GLY A 224 -19.99 7.49 2.43
C GLY A 224 -20.31 6.12 1.85
N PHE A 225 -19.30 5.25 1.71
CA PHE A 225 -19.48 3.90 1.21
C PHE A 225 -20.09 3.01 2.29
N ASP A 226 -21.30 2.52 2.03
CA ASP A 226 -21.98 1.62 2.94
C ASP A 226 -21.24 0.28 3.05
N THR A 227 -20.65 0.05 4.20
CA THR A 227 -19.99 -1.20 4.55
C THR A 227 -20.54 -1.71 5.89
N VAL A 228 -20.02 -2.84 6.35
CA VAL A 228 -20.38 -3.39 7.65
C VAL A 228 -19.81 -2.49 8.75
N ASN A 229 -20.64 -2.15 9.74
CA ASN A 229 -20.17 -1.41 10.92
C ASN A 229 -19.21 -2.27 11.74
N ILE A 230 -18.03 -1.72 12.03
CA ILE A 230 -17.00 -2.35 12.87
C ILE A 230 -17.14 -1.83 14.29
N ASP A 231 -17.59 -2.70 15.20
CA ASP A 231 -17.60 -2.44 16.64
C ASP A 231 -16.17 -2.56 17.19
N TYR A 232 -15.35 -1.54 16.94
CA TYR A 232 -13.93 -1.53 17.30
C TYR A 232 -13.72 -1.56 18.82
N GLU A 233 -14.61 -0.97 19.61
CA GLU A 233 -14.52 -1.02 21.07
C GLU A 233 -14.66 -2.45 21.58
N ARG A 234 -15.66 -3.18 21.11
CA ARG A 234 -15.86 -4.58 21.46
C ARG A 234 -14.67 -5.45 21.01
N LEU A 235 -14.12 -5.20 19.82
CA LEU A 235 -12.96 -5.92 19.31
C LEU A 235 -11.73 -5.68 20.19
N LEU A 236 -11.35 -4.43 20.42
CA LEU A 236 -10.16 -4.06 21.15
C LEU A 236 -10.25 -4.41 22.66
N ASN A 237 -11.42 -4.28 23.28
CA ASN A 237 -11.65 -4.72 24.66
C ASN A 237 -11.72 -6.26 24.78
N SER A 238 -11.73 -7.00 23.68
CA SER A 238 -11.65 -8.46 23.65
C SER A 238 -10.22 -8.99 23.46
N LEU A 239 -9.23 -8.11 23.33
CA LEU A 239 -7.82 -8.50 23.22
C LEU A 239 -7.37 -9.22 24.49
N THR A 240 -6.61 -10.30 24.31
CA THR A 240 -5.97 -11.08 25.37
C THR A 240 -4.70 -11.76 24.85
N VAL A 241 -3.97 -12.42 25.74
CA VAL A 241 -2.83 -13.27 25.40
C VAL A 241 -3.10 -14.70 25.81
N VAL A 242 -2.61 -15.65 25.01
CA VAL A 242 -2.74 -17.09 25.26
C VAL A 242 -1.38 -17.75 25.18
N ARG A 243 -1.19 -18.81 26.00
CA ARG A 243 -0.01 -19.68 25.88
C ARG A 243 -0.29 -20.75 24.85
N VAL A 244 0.60 -20.87 23.89
CA VAL A 244 0.65 -21.93 22.90
C VAL A 244 1.98 -22.69 23.05
N GLU A 245 2.15 -23.81 22.34
CA GLU A 245 3.40 -24.59 22.43
C GLU A 245 4.65 -23.78 22.17
N GLU A 246 4.55 -22.79 21.28
CA GLU A 246 5.69 -21.97 20.85
C GLU A 246 5.94 -20.70 21.70
N GLY A 247 5.11 -20.42 22.71
CA GLY A 247 5.26 -19.23 23.57
C GLY A 247 3.94 -18.51 23.85
N LEU A 248 4.00 -17.18 24.00
CA LEU A 248 2.83 -16.33 24.22
C LEU A 248 2.40 -15.68 22.91
N GLU A 249 1.11 -15.77 22.57
CA GLU A 249 0.54 -15.18 21.36
C GLU A 249 -0.65 -14.27 21.68
N LEU A 250 -0.86 -13.26 20.81
CA LEU A 250 -2.04 -12.43 20.81
C LEU A 250 -3.27 -13.26 20.44
N ALA A 251 -4.38 -13.01 21.15
CA ALA A 251 -5.66 -13.65 20.91
C ALA A 251 -6.82 -12.69 21.18
N TYR A 252 -8.02 -13.14 20.85
CA TYR A 252 -9.27 -12.42 21.18
C TYR A 252 -10.19 -13.34 21.95
N TYR A 253 -10.97 -12.80 22.86
CA TYR A 253 -12.05 -13.55 23.49
C TYR A 253 -13.16 -13.88 22.47
N LYS A 254 -13.92 -14.95 22.74
CA LYS A 254 -14.99 -15.46 21.87
C LYS A 254 -16.03 -14.42 21.42
N ASN A 255 -16.24 -13.38 22.21
CA ASN A 255 -17.18 -12.28 21.89
C ASN A 255 -16.70 -11.38 20.73
N ALA A 256 -15.43 -11.48 20.31
CA ALA A 256 -14.90 -10.76 19.16
C ALA A 256 -15.17 -11.43 17.81
N VAL A 257 -15.54 -12.72 17.78
CA VAL A 257 -15.61 -13.52 16.55
C VAL A 257 -16.46 -12.85 15.47
N SER A 258 -17.66 -12.38 15.79
CA SER A 258 -18.52 -11.70 14.81
C SER A 258 -17.96 -10.36 14.34
N VAL A 259 -17.20 -9.66 15.18
CA VAL A 259 -16.55 -8.39 14.79
C VAL A 259 -15.35 -8.67 13.87
N ILE A 260 -14.62 -9.76 14.11
CA ILE A 260 -13.54 -10.21 13.21
C ILE A 260 -14.10 -10.50 11.81
N GLU A 261 -15.25 -11.17 11.71
CA GLU A 261 -15.93 -11.37 10.41
C GLU A 261 -16.28 -10.03 9.76
N ASN A 262 -16.80 -9.07 10.51
CA ASN A 262 -17.13 -7.73 10.00
C ASN A 262 -15.88 -6.99 9.49
N VAL A 263 -14.73 -7.11 10.17
CA VAL A 263 -13.46 -6.52 9.69
C VAL A 263 -13.06 -7.12 8.34
N VAL A 264 -13.20 -8.45 8.17
CA VAL A 264 -12.90 -9.11 6.88
C VAL A 264 -13.86 -8.64 5.79
N TYR A 265 -15.16 -8.51 6.08
CA TYR A 265 -16.14 -7.97 5.12
C TYR A 265 -15.83 -6.52 4.72
N ALA A 266 -15.52 -5.65 5.69
CA ALA A 266 -15.18 -4.26 5.42
C ALA A 266 -13.92 -4.14 4.56
N HIS A 267 -12.87 -4.89 4.90
CA HIS A 267 -11.62 -4.95 4.12
C HIS A 267 -11.84 -5.44 2.69
N ASP A 268 -12.66 -6.48 2.52
CA ASP A 268 -12.96 -7.02 1.19
C ASP A 268 -13.81 -6.04 0.36
N ALA A 269 -14.77 -5.37 0.98
CA ALA A 269 -15.61 -4.37 0.34
C ALA A 269 -14.76 -3.18 -0.15
N GLU A 270 -13.89 -2.63 0.70
CA GLU A 270 -13.01 -1.52 0.35
C GLU A 270 -12.06 -1.90 -0.78
N ARG A 271 -11.37 -3.04 -0.69
CA ARG A 271 -10.45 -3.49 -1.74
C ARG A 271 -11.15 -3.71 -3.07
N LYS A 272 -12.33 -4.33 -3.06
CA LYS A 272 -13.05 -4.68 -4.27
C LYS A 272 -13.69 -3.47 -4.94
N TRP A 273 -14.35 -2.63 -4.17
CA TRP A 273 -15.23 -1.59 -4.72
C TRP A 273 -14.57 -0.22 -4.79
N ILE A 274 -13.56 0.04 -3.95
CA ILE A 274 -12.85 1.33 -3.90
C ILE A 274 -11.46 1.18 -4.50
N GLN A 275 -10.56 0.42 -3.88
CA GLN A 275 -9.15 0.35 -4.28
C GLN A 275 -8.95 -0.24 -5.69
N SER A 276 -9.75 -1.23 -6.07
CA SER A 276 -9.70 -1.86 -7.40
C SER A 276 -10.57 -1.15 -8.46
N HIS A 277 -11.19 -0.01 -8.12
CA HIS A 277 -12.00 0.74 -9.07
C HIS A 277 -11.12 1.30 -10.21
N PRO A 278 -11.54 1.19 -11.50
CA PRO A 278 -10.72 1.62 -12.64
C PRO A 278 -10.28 3.08 -12.55
N ILE A 279 -11.11 3.96 -11.99
CA ILE A 279 -10.78 5.37 -11.79
C ILE A 279 -9.60 5.55 -10.82
N VAL A 280 -9.57 4.81 -9.72
CA VAL A 280 -8.52 4.88 -8.70
C VAL A 280 -7.21 4.31 -9.26
N ILE A 281 -7.27 3.15 -9.92
CA ILE A 281 -6.12 2.50 -10.55
C ILE A 281 -5.52 3.42 -11.64
N TYR A 282 -6.37 4.06 -12.44
CA TYR A 282 -5.95 4.98 -13.47
C TYR A 282 -5.25 6.22 -12.90
N GLU A 283 -5.81 6.83 -11.86
CA GLU A 283 -5.22 8.01 -11.19
C GLU A 283 -3.84 7.68 -10.61
N THR A 284 -3.73 6.53 -9.94
CA THR A 284 -2.45 6.03 -9.41
C THR A 284 -1.42 5.85 -10.52
N TYR A 285 -1.81 5.25 -11.64
CA TYR A 285 -0.94 5.04 -12.79
C TYR A 285 -0.40 6.36 -13.37
N ILE A 286 -1.28 7.34 -13.60
CA ILE A 286 -0.89 8.66 -14.12
C ILE A 286 0.10 9.35 -13.17
N LEU A 287 -0.23 9.39 -11.88
CA LEU A 287 0.62 10.00 -10.87
C LEU A 287 2.00 9.34 -10.80
N GLN A 288 2.08 8.01 -10.82
CA GLN A 288 3.36 7.30 -10.82
C GLN A 288 4.24 7.68 -12.02
N HIS A 289 3.65 7.80 -13.22
CA HIS A 289 4.39 8.20 -14.42
C HIS A 289 4.86 9.66 -14.36
N ILE A 290 4.02 10.56 -13.85
CA ILE A 290 4.38 11.97 -13.66
C ILE A 290 5.51 12.10 -12.63
N ILE A 291 5.38 11.45 -11.47
CA ILE A 291 6.41 11.46 -10.42
C ILE A 291 7.71 10.83 -10.94
N GLY A 292 7.63 9.73 -11.67
CA GLY A 292 8.80 9.09 -12.31
C GLY A 292 9.53 10.04 -13.28
N GLY A 293 8.78 10.77 -14.10
CA GLY A 293 9.32 11.80 -14.99
C GLY A 293 9.95 12.96 -14.23
N LEU A 294 9.32 13.43 -13.16
CA LEU A 294 9.89 14.45 -12.25
C LEU A 294 11.21 13.96 -11.62
N CYS A 295 11.22 12.76 -11.06
CA CYS A 295 12.43 12.17 -10.49
C CYS A 295 13.55 12.06 -11.52
N SER A 296 13.24 11.66 -12.76
CA SER A 296 14.20 11.55 -13.85
C SER A 296 14.77 12.91 -14.28
N SER A 297 13.95 13.96 -14.29
CA SER A 297 14.39 15.31 -14.60
C SER A 297 15.30 15.91 -13.51
N VAL A 298 14.97 15.70 -12.26
CA VAL A 298 15.76 16.15 -11.09
C VAL A 298 17.07 15.35 -10.97
N LYS A 299 17.08 14.07 -11.31
CA LYS A 299 18.27 13.23 -11.26
C LYS A 299 19.41 13.75 -12.13
N ARG A 300 19.11 14.50 -13.20
CA ARG A 300 20.13 15.18 -14.03
C ARG A 300 20.98 16.16 -13.23
N SER A 301 20.47 16.69 -12.11
CA SER A 301 21.23 17.54 -11.17
C SER A 301 22.06 16.74 -10.16
N GLY A 302 22.04 15.40 -10.21
CA GLY A 302 22.74 14.54 -9.25
C GLY A 302 22.05 14.39 -7.90
N LYS A 303 20.79 14.86 -7.76
CA LYS A 303 20.02 14.84 -6.51
C LYS A 303 18.82 13.88 -6.63
N LYS A 304 18.38 13.34 -5.49
CA LYS A 304 17.22 12.45 -5.39
C LYS A 304 16.04 13.22 -4.77
N LEU A 305 14.92 13.35 -5.51
CA LEU A 305 13.75 14.09 -5.04
C LEU A 305 13.15 13.45 -3.77
N PHE A 306 12.90 12.15 -3.80
CA PHE A 306 12.38 11.38 -2.67
C PHE A 306 13.54 10.92 -1.78
N SER A 307 13.93 11.75 -0.81
CA SER A 307 15.06 11.52 0.08
C SER A 307 14.74 11.96 1.52
N LEU A 308 15.54 11.53 2.48
CA LEU A 308 15.42 11.98 3.88
C LEU A 308 15.63 13.49 4.03
N GLU A 309 16.49 14.07 3.20
CA GLU A 309 16.78 15.50 3.21
C GLU A 309 15.53 16.29 2.76
N SER A 310 14.83 15.81 1.72
CA SER A 310 13.59 16.44 1.25
C SER A 310 12.44 16.34 2.26
N LEU A 311 12.42 15.29 3.09
CA LEU A 311 11.44 15.13 4.17
C LEU A 311 11.75 16.00 5.38
N GLY A 312 13.03 16.32 5.62
CA GLY A 312 13.49 17.07 6.79
C GLY A 312 13.15 18.57 6.71
N SER A 313 13.24 19.23 7.87
CA SER A 313 12.97 20.67 8.01
C SER A 313 13.99 21.56 7.29
N GLU A 314 15.24 21.10 7.16
CA GLU A 314 16.29 21.83 6.43
C GLU A 314 16.07 21.79 4.93
N GLY A 315 15.59 20.66 4.42
CA GLY A 315 15.30 20.44 3.01
C GLY A 315 16.53 20.33 2.12
N GLN A 316 16.27 20.17 0.83
CA GLN A 316 17.28 20.07 -0.23
C GLN A 316 17.00 21.06 -1.35
N GLU A 317 18.03 21.76 -1.83
CA GLU A 317 17.93 22.65 -2.98
C GLU A 317 18.11 21.86 -4.28
N PHE A 318 17.19 21.96 -5.22
CA PHE A 318 17.19 21.25 -6.51
C PHE A 318 17.65 22.12 -7.66
N GLU A 319 17.15 23.36 -7.72
CA GLU A 319 17.49 24.39 -8.70
C GLU A 319 17.79 25.68 -7.96
N PRO A 320 18.47 26.66 -8.56
CA PRO A 320 18.63 27.95 -7.95
C PRO A 320 17.28 28.50 -7.49
N ASN A 321 17.17 28.78 -6.17
CA ASN A 321 15.95 29.27 -5.52
C ASN A 321 14.81 28.26 -5.34
N ILE A 322 14.97 26.98 -5.67
CA ILE A 322 13.98 25.93 -5.41
C ILE A 322 14.54 24.98 -4.35
N ARG A 323 14.13 25.20 -3.10
CA ARG A 323 14.41 24.30 -1.97
C ARG A 323 13.13 23.58 -1.58
N ILE A 324 13.18 22.25 -1.53
CA ILE A 324 12.09 21.38 -1.04
C ILE A 324 12.45 20.92 0.36
N ARG A 325 11.57 21.21 1.30
CA ARG A 325 11.63 20.78 2.70
C ARG A 325 10.26 20.30 3.15
N LEU A 326 10.20 19.36 4.07
CA LEU A 326 8.93 18.79 4.54
C LEU A 326 8.06 18.36 3.36
N MET A 327 8.67 17.69 2.39
CA MET A 327 8.09 17.37 1.08
C MET A 327 6.70 16.72 1.21
N SER A 328 5.73 17.27 0.48
CA SER A 328 4.31 16.94 0.54
C SER A 328 3.69 16.87 -0.86
N ASP A 329 2.39 16.57 -0.96
CA ASP A 329 1.65 16.55 -2.21
C ASP A 329 1.71 17.91 -2.92
N ASP A 330 1.64 18.99 -2.13
CA ASP A 330 1.68 20.38 -2.65
C ASP A 330 2.97 20.66 -3.44
N ASP A 331 4.11 20.10 -2.99
CA ASP A 331 5.40 20.29 -3.68
C ASP A 331 5.41 19.59 -5.03
N ILE A 332 4.89 18.36 -5.08
CA ILE A 332 4.80 17.61 -6.34
C ILE A 332 3.84 18.31 -7.32
N ILE A 333 2.70 18.81 -6.83
CA ILE A 333 1.77 19.60 -7.66
C ILE A 333 2.43 20.89 -8.16
N TYR A 334 3.22 21.57 -7.31
CA TYR A 334 3.96 22.75 -7.73
C TYR A 334 4.96 22.42 -8.85
N LEU A 335 5.72 21.34 -8.70
CA LEU A 335 6.68 20.90 -9.71
C LEU A 335 6.02 20.50 -11.03
N MET A 336 4.86 19.82 -10.98
CA MET A 336 4.06 19.48 -12.15
C MET A 336 3.65 20.73 -12.94
N LYS A 337 3.21 21.79 -12.24
CA LYS A 337 2.71 23.02 -12.88
C LYS A 337 3.81 23.89 -13.45
N ASN A 338 5.00 23.91 -12.83
CA ASN A 338 6.02 24.92 -13.11
C ASN A 338 7.32 24.39 -13.72
N ILE A 339 7.64 23.11 -13.48
CA ILE A 339 8.95 22.53 -13.85
C ILE A 339 8.81 21.40 -14.86
N TYR A 340 7.82 20.54 -14.66
CA TYR A 340 7.64 19.33 -15.46
C TYR A 340 6.20 19.27 -15.97
N SER A 341 5.95 19.95 -17.08
CA SER A 341 4.68 19.87 -17.78
C SER A 341 4.80 18.98 -19.01
N ASN A 342 3.87 18.06 -19.17
CA ASN A 342 3.71 17.21 -20.33
C ASN A 342 2.24 16.81 -20.52
N GLU A 343 1.95 15.98 -21.50
CA GLU A 343 0.58 15.52 -21.78
C GLU A 343 -0.10 14.85 -20.58
N LEU A 344 0.64 14.06 -19.77
CA LEU A 344 0.08 13.43 -18.57
C LEU A 344 -0.24 14.42 -17.45
N THR A 345 0.61 15.46 -17.28
CA THR A 345 0.33 16.50 -16.28
C THR A 345 -0.91 17.30 -16.65
N GLU A 346 -1.11 17.59 -17.93
CA GLU A 346 -2.34 18.24 -18.40
C GLU A 346 -3.57 17.33 -18.19
N GLU A 347 -3.45 16.04 -18.49
CA GLU A 347 -4.53 15.07 -18.28
C GLU A 347 -4.88 14.88 -16.79
N TYR A 348 -3.89 14.97 -15.91
CA TYR A 348 -4.11 14.93 -14.46
C TYR A 348 -4.81 16.19 -13.95
N LEU A 349 -4.40 17.36 -14.43
CA LEU A 349 -4.95 18.64 -13.99
C LEU A 349 -6.31 18.97 -14.61
N ASP A 350 -6.55 18.58 -15.87
CA ASP A 350 -7.80 18.77 -16.58
C ASP A 350 -8.47 17.45 -16.93
N ARG A 351 -9.50 17.13 -16.17
CA ARG A 351 -10.21 15.85 -16.28
C ARG A 351 -11.01 15.67 -17.57
N ARG A 352 -11.16 16.69 -18.40
CA ARG A 352 -11.75 16.57 -19.75
C ARG A 352 -10.87 15.70 -20.66
N TYR A 353 -9.56 15.69 -20.43
CA TYR A 353 -8.61 14.89 -21.20
C TYR A 353 -8.45 13.45 -20.70
N ARG A 354 -9.19 13.07 -19.67
CA ARG A 354 -9.09 11.76 -19.02
C ARG A 354 -9.46 10.63 -19.97
N ARG A 355 -8.70 9.53 -19.91
CA ARG A 355 -9.03 8.29 -20.61
C ARG A 355 -10.18 7.55 -19.93
N HIS A 356 -10.91 6.78 -20.72
CA HIS A 356 -12.06 5.99 -20.29
C HIS A 356 -11.73 4.50 -20.35
N PRO A 357 -12.17 3.68 -19.35
CA PRO A 357 -11.97 2.25 -19.39
C PRO A 357 -12.88 1.62 -20.44
N VAL A 358 -12.37 0.65 -21.21
CA VAL A 358 -13.14 -0.15 -22.18
C VAL A 358 -14.15 -1.04 -21.46
N TRP A 359 -13.78 -1.60 -20.31
CA TRP A 359 -14.66 -2.29 -19.36
C TRP A 359 -14.44 -1.73 -17.96
N LYS A 360 -15.51 -1.70 -17.16
CA LYS A 360 -15.53 -0.99 -15.87
C LYS A 360 -15.30 -1.91 -14.66
N SER A 361 -15.28 -3.23 -14.87
CA SER A 361 -15.15 -4.20 -13.79
C SER A 361 -14.52 -5.51 -14.26
N GLU A 362 -14.00 -6.29 -13.31
CA GLU A 362 -13.55 -7.67 -13.55
C GLU A 362 -14.68 -8.55 -14.12
N ALA A 363 -15.92 -8.33 -13.68
CA ALA A 363 -17.07 -9.07 -14.18
C ALA A 363 -17.35 -8.80 -15.68
N GLU A 364 -17.27 -7.54 -16.12
CA GLU A 364 -17.36 -7.20 -17.55
C GLU A 364 -16.21 -7.80 -18.35
N TYR A 365 -14.98 -7.69 -17.87
CA TYR A 365 -13.81 -8.31 -18.49
C TYR A 365 -14.05 -9.81 -18.69
N LYS A 366 -14.40 -10.53 -17.63
CA LYS A 366 -14.68 -11.97 -17.70
C LYS A 366 -15.84 -12.27 -18.66
N ALA A 367 -16.92 -11.52 -18.62
CA ALA A 367 -18.07 -11.72 -19.52
C ALA A 367 -17.69 -11.55 -20.99
N PHE A 368 -16.83 -10.58 -21.32
CA PHE A 368 -16.39 -10.36 -22.72
C PHE A 368 -15.43 -11.44 -23.23
N PHE A 369 -14.56 -11.96 -22.38
CA PHE A 369 -13.52 -12.91 -22.80
C PHE A 369 -13.91 -14.39 -22.62
N LEU A 370 -14.69 -14.76 -21.60
CA LEU A 370 -15.08 -16.15 -21.34
C LEU A 370 -15.88 -16.79 -22.51
N GLY A 371 -16.70 -16.01 -23.21
CA GLY A 371 -17.48 -16.49 -24.35
C GLY A 371 -16.67 -16.64 -25.65
N LEU A 372 -15.46 -16.06 -25.71
CA LEU A 372 -14.63 -16.02 -26.90
C LEU A 372 -13.51 -17.06 -26.90
N ALA A 373 -13.13 -17.53 -25.73
CA ALA A 373 -12.05 -18.49 -25.55
C ALA A 373 -12.61 -19.93 -25.56
N SER A 374 -12.62 -20.58 -26.69
CA SER A 374 -12.86 -22.02 -26.80
C SER A 374 -11.72 -22.88 -26.25
N GLY A 375 -11.06 -22.42 -25.21
CA GLY A 375 -9.97 -23.13 -24.54
C GLY A 375 -9.11 -22.19 -23.69
N GLY A 376 -8.83 -22.56 -22.45
CA GLY A 376 -8.03 -21.77 -21.51
C GLY A 376 -6.60 -21.43 -22.00
N GLU A 377 -6.10 -22.06 -23.05
CA GLU A 377 -4.78 -21.81 -23.62
C GLU A 377 -4.70 -20.48 -24.38
N ILE A 378 -5.75 -20.14 -25.14
CA ILE A 378 -5.80 -18.88 -25.91
C ILE A 378 -5.87 -17.69 -24.93
N LEU A 379 -6.73 -17.80 -23.92
CA LEU A 379 -6.84 -16.77 -22.89
C LEU A 379 -5.51 -16.58 -22.15
N LYS A 380 -4.81 -17.65 -21.80
CA LYS A 380 -3.49 -17.58 -21.17
C LYS A 380 -2.43 -16.88 -22.05
N LYS A 381 -2.44 -17.13 -23.37
CA LYS A 381 -1.53 -16.44 -24.32
C LYS A 381 -1.85 -14.94 -24.39
N PHE A 382 -3.12 -14.60 -24.45
CA PHE A 382 -3.58 -13.20 -24.44
C PHE A 382 -3.19 -12.50 -23.13
N GLU A 383 -3.50 -13.09 -21.98
CA GLU A 383 -3.17 -12.53 -20.68
C GLU A 383 -1.66 -12.37 -20.48
N SER A 384 -0.86 -13.33 -20.97
CA SER A 384 0.61 -13.21 -20.98
C SER A 384 1.10 -12.02 -21.81
N ALA A 385 0.45 -11.70 -22.93
CA ALA A 385 0.80 -10.55 -23.74
C ALA A 385 0.36 -9.22 -23.11
N MET A 386 -0.81 -9.21 -22.48
CA MET A 386 -1.29 -8.05 -21.70
C MET A 386 -0.36 -7.79 -20.51
N GLU A 387 0.07 -8.82 -19.80
CA GLU A 387 1.05 -8.75 -18.70
C GLU A 387 2.38 -8.14 -19.17
N ALA A 388 2.93 -8.67 -20.25
CA ALA A 388 4.18 -8.16 -20.82
C ALA A 388 4.06 -6.68 -21.21
N THR A 389 2.92 -6.28 -21.78
CA THR A 389 2.67 -4.90 -22.20
C THR A 389 2.49 -3.97 -20.97
N ALA A 390 1.69 -4.35 -20.00
CA ALA A 390 1.49 -3.58 -18.78
C ALA A 390 2.79 -3.40 -17.98
N LYS A 391 3.60 -4.47 -17.86
CA LYS A 391 4.91 -4.43 -17.22
C LYS A 391 5.89 -3.53 -17.96
N TYR A 392 5.88 -3.57 -19.29
CA TYR A 392 6.76 -2.74 -20.10
C TYR A 392 6.45 -1.25 -19.94
N LEU A 393 5.18 -0.87 -19.97
CA LEU A 393 4.73 0.51 -19.78
C LEU A 393 4.97 0.99 -18.34
N GLY A 394 4.57 0.20 -17.34
CA GLY A 394 4.71 0.55 -15.92
C GLY A 394 6.14 0.66 -15.41
N GLY A 395 7.12 0.08 -16.11
CA GLY A 395 8.55 0.16 -15.76
C GLY A 395 9.28 1.38 -16.31
N ARG A 396 8.59 2.30 -17.02
CA ARG A 396 9.21 3.40 -17.77
C ARG A 396 8.54 4.74 -17.46
N SER A 397 9.33 5.79 -17.38
CA SER A 397 8.83 7.16 -17.22
C SER A 397 8.72 7.93 -18.55
N ASP A 398 9.33 7.41 -19.62
CA ASP A 398 9.40 8.05 -20.95
C ASP A 398 8.26 7.61 -21.90
N ILE A 399 7.63 6.46 -21.62
CA ILE A 399 6.47 5.94 -22.36
C ILE A 399 5.43 5.41 -21.40
N TRP A 400 4.22 5.89 -21.51
CA TRP A 400 3.08 5.54 -20.65
C TRP A 400 1.88 5.00 -21.41
N SER A 401 1.87 5.07 -22.75
CA SER A 401 0.73 4.66 -23.57
C SER A 401 1.15 3.89 -24.81
N ILE A 402 0.17 3.20 -25.39
CA ILE A 402 0.31 2.48 -26.65
C ILE A 402 0.03 3.45 -27.79
N ASP A 403 1.09 4.01 -28.33
CA ASP A 403 1.07 4.90 -29.49
C ASP A 403 2.09 4.47 -30.55
N GLN A 404 2.30 5.29 -31.60
CA GLN A 404 3.26 5.00 -32.64
C GLN A 404 4.71 5.02 -32.15
N ARG A 405 5.03 5.78 -31.08
CA ARG A 405 6.37 5.84 -30.46
C ARG A 405 6.73 4.47 -29.90
N LEU A 406 5.80 3.84 -29.18
CA LEU A 406 5.98 2.51 -28.59
C LEU A 406 6.31 1.46 -29.67
N VAL A 407 5.59 1.46 -30.81
CA VAL A 407 5.86 0.53 -31.92
C VAL A 407 7.28 0.67 -32.44
N ASN A 408 7.71 1.92 -32.68
CA ASN A 408 9.03 2.20 -33.20
C ASN A 408 10.13 1.78 -32.23
N MET A 409 9.90 2.01 -30.92
CA MET A 409 10.84 1.59 -29.88
C MET A 409 10.97 0.07 -29.80
N ILE A 410 9.87 -0.66 -29.76
CA ILE A 410 9.91 -2.13 -29.68
C ILE A 410 10.58 -2.72 -30.92
N LYS A 411 10.30 -2.19 -32.11
CA LYS A 411 10.99 -2.62 -33.33
C LYS A 411 12.50 -2.38 -33.27
N LYS A 412 12.94 -1.23 -32.74
CA LYS A 412 14.34 -0.92 -32.54
C LYS A 412 14.99 -1.87 -31.52
N GLU A 413 14.34 -2.10 -30.39
CA GLU A 413 14.84 -3.02 -29.37
C GLU A 413 14.95 -4.46 -29.87
N LEU A 414 14.00 -4.93 -30.69
CA LEU A 414 14.11 -6.24 -31.34
C LEU A 414 15.36 -6.35 -32.22
N GLN A 415 15.68 -5.30 -33.01
CA GLN A 415 16.88 -5.26 -33.82
C GLN A 415 18.18 -5.22 -32.98
N GLU A 416 18.12 -4.56 -31.82
CA GLU A 416 19.25 -4.50 -30.88
C GLU A 416 19.49 -5.85 -30.20
N ILE A 417 18.43 -6.58 -29.83
CA ILE A 417 18.49 -7.94 -29.26
C ILE A 417 19.18 -8.89 -30.30
N ASP A 418 18.82 -8.79 -31.56
CA ASP A 418 19.44 -9.63 -32.61
C ASP A 418 20.96 -9.40 -32.74
N LYS A 419 21.42 -8.17 -32.53
CA LYS A 419 22.84 -7.78 -32.59
C LYS A 419 23.63 -8.01 -31.30
N ALA A 420 22.93 -8.17 -30.15
CA ALA A 420 23.56 -8.30 -28.84
C ALA A 420 24.34 -9.62 -28.71
N LYS A 421 25.48 -9.59 -27.99
CA LYS A 421 26.25 -10.79 -27.60
C LYS A 421 25.63 -11.46 -26.36
N LEU A 422 24.42 -11.98 -26.48
CA LEU A 422 23.70 -12.72 -25.44
C LEU A 422 23.66 -14.21 -25.82
N ASP A 423 23.48 -15.09 -24.85
CA ASP A 423 23.19 -16.50 -25.11
C ASP A 423 21.82 -16.65 -25.81
N GLU A 424 21.68 -17.75 -26.56
CA GLU A 424 20.47 -17.98 -27.37
C GLU A 424 19.18 -18.07 -26.53
N PHE A 425 19.27 -18.60 -25.32
CA PHE A 425 18.10 -18.73 -24.45
C PHE A 425 17.60 -17.36 -23.98
N THR A 426 18.50 -16.50 -23.52
CA THR A 426 18.20 -15.12 -23.09
C THR A 426 17.66 -14.28 -24.25
N LYS A 427 18.29 -14.38 -25.45
CA LYS A 427 17.80 -13.72 -26.67
C LYS A 427 16.37 -14.13 -27.00
N LYS A 428 16.11 -15.44 -26.98
CA LYS A 428 14.80 -16.00 -27.31
C LYS A 428 13.72 -15.53 -26.34
N ALA A 429 14.01 -15.51 -25.04
CA ALA A 429 13.07 -15.04 -24.01
C ALA A 429 12.74 -13.55 -24.16
N GLN A 430 13.77 -12.70 -24.32
CA GLN A 430 13.58 -11.26 -24.51
C GLN A 430 12.83 -10.95 -25.82
N LYS A 431 13.14 -11.64 -26.90
CA LYS A 431 12.46 -11.49 -28.19
C LYS A 431 10.99 -11.89 -28.11
N GLN A 432 10.70 -13.01 -27.45
CA GLN A 432 9.33 -13.51 -27.25
C GLN A 432 8.44 -12.49 -26.52
N ASP A 433 8.95 -11.84 -25.47
CA ASP A 433 8.17 -10.82 -24.75
C ASP A 433 7.92 -9.58 -25.62
N LYS A 434 8.90 -9.12 -26.40
CA LYS A 434 8.71 -8.00 -27.34
C LYS A 434 7.74 -8.32 -28.46
N GLU A 435 7.74 -9.55 -28.98
CA GLU A 435 6.79 -10.02 -29.99
C GLU A 435 5.36 -10.05 -29.45
N LYS A 436 5.17 -10.48 -28.18
CA LYS A 436 3.86 -10.43 -27.51
C LYS A 436 3.33 -8.99 -27.42
N ILE A 437 4.18 -8.05 -26.96
CA ILE A 437 3.82 -6.63 -26.89
C ILE A 437 3.47 -6.09 -28.27
N LEU A 438 4.28 -6.40 -29.29
CA LEU A 438 4.05 -5.93 -30.66
C LEU A 438 2.70 -6.43 -31.22
N LYS A 439 2.30 -7.66 -30.91
CA LYS A 439 0.99 -8.20 -31.27
C LYS A 439 -0.15 -7.35 -30.70
N VAL A 440 -0.17 -7.09 -29.38
CA VAL A 440 -1.20 -6.28 -28.73
C VAL A 440 -1.24 -4.88 -29.34
N VAL A 441 -0.09 -4.24 -29.46
CA VAL A 441 0.04 -2.87 -29.98
C VAL A 441 -0.46 -2.76 -31.41
N THR A 442 -0.05 -3.69 -32.29
CA THR A 442 -0.46 -3.70 -33.71
C THR A 442 -1.97 -3.91 -33.84
N CYS A 443 -2.54 -4.78 -33.01
CA CYS A 443 -3.98 -5.03 -33.00
C CYS A 443 -4.77 -3.77 -32.59
N LEU A 444 -4.35 -3.09 -31.51
CA LEU A 444 -4.99 -1.85 -31.06
C LEU A 444 -4.84 -0.71 -32.08
N GLN A 445 -3.68 -0.59 -32.74
CA GLN A 445 -3.47 0.39 -33.81
C GLN A 445 -4.40 0.14 -35.02
N LYS A 446 -4.53 -1.10 -35.43
CA LYS A 446 -5.43 -1.48 -36.52
C LYS A 446 -6.87 -1.13 -36.19
N TYR A 447 -7.33 -1.50 -34.98
CA TYR A 447 -8.67 -1.16 -34.51
C TYR A 447 -8.91 0.35 -34.47
N ALA A 448 -7.98 1.11 -33.89
CA ALA A 448 -8.07 2.57 -33.82
C ALA A 448 -8.17 3.19 -35.22
N LYS A 449 -7.37 2.72 -36.17
CA LYS A 449 -7.40 3.20 -37.57
C LYS A 449 -8.75 2.90 -38.23
N GLU A 450 -9.29 1.68 -38.07
CA GLU A 450 -10.57 1.28 -38.64
C GLU A 450 -11.74 2.10 -38.08
N LYS A 451 -11.68 2.46 -36.80
CA LYS A 451 -12.71 3.25 -36.11
C LYS A 451 -12.46 4.76 -36.13
N GLN A 452 -11.41 5.22 -36.80
CA GLN A 452 -11.00 6.63 -36.85
C GLN A 452 -10.77 7.22 -35.45
N LEU A 453 -10.25 6.40 -34.52
CA LEU A 453 -9.88 6.78 -33.18
C LEU A 453 -8.41 7.19 -33.13
N THR A 454 -8.07 8.09 -32.21
CA THR A 454 -6.66 8.29 -31.84
C THR A 454 -6.12 7.03 -31.18
N CYS A 455 -5.03 6.46 -31.74
CA CYS A 455 -4.38 5.31 -31.12
C CYS A 455 -3.56 5.78 -29.92
N ASP A 456 -4.18 5.78 -28.75
CA ASP A 456 -3.58 6.17 -27.49
C ASP A 456 -4.25 5.38 -26.34
N PHE A 457 -3.71 4.19 -26.08
CA PHE A 457 -4.26 3.27 -25.09
C PHE A 457 -3.31 3.08 -23.91
N ILE A 458 -3.86 2.86 -22.73
CA ILE A 458 -3.12 2.45 -21.53
C ILE A 458 -3.62 1.08 -21.10
N ILE A 459 -2.70 0.16 -20.79
CA ILE A 459 -2.99 -1.14 -20.19
C ILE A 459 -2.46 -1.14 -18.77
N ILE A 460 -3.33 -1.42 -17.81
CA ILE A 460 -2.96 -1.49 -16.40
C ILE A 460 -3.35 -2.86 -15.87
N ARG A 461 -2.41 -3.56 -15.24
CA ARG A 461 -2.70 -4.77 -14.50
C ARG A 461 -3.47 -4.41 -13.23
N ALA A 462 -4.65 -4.97 -13.06
CA ALA A 462 -5.38 -4.87 -11.83
C ALA A 462 -4.93 -5.95 -10.84
N SER A 463 -4.86 -5.59 -9.57
CA SER A 463 -4.68 -6.58 -8.51
C SER A 463 -5.90 -7.49 -8.47
N GLN A 464 -5.69 -8.81 -8.52
CA GLN A 464 -6.80 -9.75 -8.31
C GLN A 464 -7.41 -9.51 -6.94
N PHE A 465 -8.75 -9.46 -6.93
CA PHE A 465 -9.48 -9.51 -5.68
C PHE A 465 -9.40 -10.91 -5.09
N ASN A 466 -8.71 -11.03 -3.94
CA ASN A 466 -8.72 -12.23 -3.13
C ASN A 466 -9.39 -11.87 -1.81
N SER A 467 -10.55 -12.48 -1.56
CA SER A 467 -11.27 -12.28 -0.31
C SER A 467 -10.42 -12.65 0.90
N GLY A 468 -10.50 -11.85 1.96
CA GLY A 468 -9.89 -12.14 3.25
C GLY A 468 -10.44 -13.41 3.89
N PHE A 469 -11.67 -13.79 3.56
CA PHE A 469 -12.29 -15.04 4.01
C PHE A 469 -11.54 -16.31 3.56
N GLY A 470 -10.75 -16.25 2.51
CA GLY A 470 -9.91 -17.37 2.05
C GLY A 470 -8.45 -17.27 2.43
N LYS A 471 -8.04 -16.26 3.20
CA LYS A 471 -6.62 -16.07 3.54
C LYS A 471 -6.23 -16.84 4.80
N PRO A 472 -5.08 -17.57 4.78
CA PRO A 472 -4.59 -18.29 5.95
C PRO A 472 -4.37 -17.37 7.17
N ASP A 473 -3.96 -16.14 6.94
CA ASP A 473 -3.65 -15.20 8.02
C ASP A 473 -4.88 -14.95 8.92
N PHE A 474 -6.06 -14.68 8.35
CA PHE A 474 -7.30 -14.53 9.14
C PHE A 474 -7.74 -15.83 9.80
N SER A 475 -7.61 -16.97 9.10
CA SER A 475 -7.94 -18.30 9.64
C SER A 475 -7.10 -18.66 10.87
N ASN A 476 -5.87 -18.16 10.94
CA ASN A 476 -4.92 -18.48 12.02
C ASN A 476 -5.05 -17.57 13.26
N THR A 477 -6.01 -16.65 13.29
CA THR A 477 -6.26 -15.78 14.46
C THR A 477 -6.71 -16.62 15.66
N ASN A 478 -6.08 -16.43 16.82
CA ASN A 478 -6.39 -17.16 18.03
C ASN A 478 -7.67 -16.61 18.71
N ILE A 479 -8.56 -17.51 19.11
CA ILE A 479 -9.73 -17.22 19.93
C ILE A 479 -9.64 -17.98 21.25
N SER A 480 -9.77 -17.24 22.32
CA SER A 480 -9.77 -17.76 23.68
C SER A 480 -11.20 -17.99 24.18
N PHE A 481 -11.40 -19.17 24.76
CA PHE A 481 -12.62 -19.63 25.41
C PHE A 481 -12.32 -19.91 26.88
N PRO A 482 -12.45 -18.94 27.80
CA PRO A 482 -12.28 -19.18 29.22
C PRO A 482 -13.34 -20.17 29.72
N THR A 483 -12.92 -21.18 30.49
CA THR A 483 -13.83 -22.14 31.14
C THR A 483 -14.17 -21.69 32.55
N LYS A 484 -15.24 -22.25 33.12
CA LYS A 484 -15.65 -21.95 34.52
C LYS A 484 -14.61 -22.38 35.56
N ASN A 485 -13.77 -23.34 35.21
CA ASN A 485 -12.74 -23.90 36.10
C ASN A 485 -11.40 -23.13 36.04
N GLY A 486 -11.33 -22.03 35.26
CA GLY A 486 -10.10 -21.26 35.08
C GLY A 486 -9.18 -21.75 33.96
N ASP A 487 -9.50 -22.89 33.33
CA ASP A 487 -8.79 -23.37 32.14
C ASP A 487 -9.18 -22.51 30.92
N GLU A 488 -8.30 -22.41 29.95
CA GLU A 488 -8.50 -21.64 28.73
C GLU A 488 -8.34 -22.56 27.51
N LYS A 489 -9.43 -22.71 26.73
CA LYS A 489 -9.36 -23.40 25.44
C LYS A 489 -9.05 -22.39 24.36
N VAL A 490 -8.04 -22.67 23.54
CA VAL A 490 -7.66 -21.85 22.37
C VAL A 490 -8.06 -22.58 21.10
N ALA A 491 -8.66 -21.89 20.16
CA ALA A 491 -8.97 -22.39 18.82
C ALA A 491 -8.59 -21.33 17.76
N LYS A 492 -8.26 -21.76 16.57
CA LYS A 492 -8.08 -20.83 15.43
C LYS A 492 -9.45 -20.43 14.88
N VAL A 493 -9.58 -19.17 14.44
CA VAL A 493 -10.84 -18.67 13.86
C VAL A 493 -11.32 -19.57 12.71
N GLY A 494 -10.43 -19.98 11.80
CA GLY A 494 -10.79 -20.84 10.67
C GLY A 494 -11.29 -22.25 11.05
N GLU A 495 -11.07 -22.70 12.30
CA GLU A 495 -11.60 -23.98 12.80
C GLU A 495 -13.05 -23.85 13.28
N ILE A 496 -13.43 -22.66 13.75
CA ILE A 496 -14.74 -22.39 14.38
C ILE A 496 -15.69 -21.57 13.48
N VAL A 497 -15.14 -20.86 12.50
CA VAL A 497 -15.91 -20.04 11.55
C VAL A 497 -15.65 -20.53 10.13
N SER A 498 -16.61 -21.25 9.56
CA SER A 498 -16.46 -21.89 8.24
C SER A 498 -16.23 -20.92 7.10
N SER A 499 -16.76 -19.70 7.18
CA SER A 499 -16.54 -18.63 6.20
C SER A 499 -15.09 -18.16 6.15
N LEU A 500 -14.35 -18.25 7.27
CA LEU A 500 -12.96 -17.85 7.40
C LEU A 500 -11.95 -18.98 7.19
N LYS A 501 -12.43 -20.16 6.79
CA LYS A 501 -11.54 -21.29 6.48
C LYS A 501 -10.74 -20.99 5.22
N ALA A 502 -9.42 -21.18 5.30
CA ALA A 502 -8.51 -21.01 4.16
C ALA A 502 -8.94 -21.85 2.94
N ARG A 503 -8.87 -21.28 1.75
CA ARG A 503 -9.19 -21.92 0.47
C ARG A 503 -8.01 -21.78 -0.47
N GLU A 504 -7.84 -22.74 -1.39
CA GLU A 504 -6.90 -22.61 -2.50
C GLU A 504 -7.33 -21.47 -3.43
N LYS A 505 -6.34 -20.76 -3.98
CA LYS A 505 -6.57 -19.58 -4.82
C LYS A 505 -6.49 -19.95 -6.30
N ASP A 506 -7.51 -19.62 -7.06
CA ASP A 506 -7.38 -19.46 -8.50
C ASP A 506 -6.68 -18.14 -8.81
N ARG A 507 -5.64 -18.20 -9.63
CA ARG A 507 -4.87 -17.02 -10.06
C ARG A 507 -5.28 -16.63 -11.47
N ASP A 508 -6.39 -15.92 -11.61
CA ASP A 508 -6.74 -15.31 -12.89
C ASP A 508 -6.12 -13.92 -12.99
N ASN A 509 -5.51 -13.59 -14.11
CA ASN A 509 -5.03 -12.25 -14.38
C ASN A 509 -6.18 -11.37 -14.89
N PHE A 510 -6.14 -10.10 -14.51
CA PHE A 510 -7.12 -9.12 -14.90
C PHE A 510 -6.41 -7.82 -15.30
N PHE A 511 -6.88 -7.19 -16.39
CA PHE A 511 -6.27 -5.98 -16.93
C PHE A 511 -7.36 -4.98 -17.27
N TYR A 512 -7.12 -3.70 -17.00
CA TYR A 512 -7.89 -2.60 -17.56
C TYR A 512 -7.22 -2.09 -18.82
N LEU A 513 -8.04 -1.77 -19.82
CA LEU A 513 -7.65 -1.07 -21.03
C LEU A 513 -8.36 0.28 -21.05
N PHE A 514 -7.60 1.37 -21.12
CA PHE A 514 -8.12 2.73 -21.19
C PHE A 514 -7.81 3.34 -22.55
N TYR A 515 -8.73 4.18 -23.04
CA TYR A 515 -8.60 4.86 -24.32
C TYR A 515 -8.95 6.35 -24.19
N LYS A 516 -8.34 7.19 -25.04
CA LYS A 516 -8.62 8.62 -25.11
C LYS A 516 -9.79 8.86 -26.05
N ARG A 517 -10.80 9.62 -25.61
CA ARG A 517 -11.87 10.09 -26.47
C ARG A 517 -11.39 11.34 -27.21
N ASP A 518 -11.69 11.44 -28.49
CA ASP A 518 -11.53 12.70 -29.22
C ASP A 518 -12.70 13.63 -28.89
N GLU A 519 -12.43 14.83 -28.39
CA GLU A 519 -13.48 15.80 -28.04
C GLU A 519 -14.31 16.25 -29.26
N LYS A 520 -13.67 16.27 -30.45
CA LYS A 520 -14.32 16.67 -31.71
C LYS A 520 -15.13 15.55 -32.33
N ASN A 521 -14.81 14.30 -32.01
CA ASN A 521 -15.49 13.12 -32.54
C ASN A 521 -15.57 12.04 -31.45
N PRO A 522 -16.51 12.14 -30.49
CA PRO A 522 -16.61 11.24 -29.36
C PRO A 522 -17.13 9.86 -29.79
N VAL A 523 -16.29 9.08 -30.44
CA VAL A 523 -16.59 7.67 -30.78
C VAL A 523 -16.47 6.83 -29.52
N GLU A 524 -17.53 6.12 -29.16
CA GLU A 524 -17.49 5.11 -28.11
C GLU A 524 -16.95 3.79 -28.67
N ILE A 525 -16.05 3.16 -27.90
CA ILE A 525 -15.53 1.85 -28.26
C ILE A 525 -16.61 0.79 -28.02
N ASP A 526 -16.90 -0.02 -29.03
CA ASP A 526 -17.62 -1.28 -28.83
C ASP A 526 -16.68 -2.28 -28.15
N SER A 527 -16.87 -2.45 -26.86
CA SER A 527 -16.03 -3.31 -26.02
C SER A 527 -16.07 -4.77 -26.46
N GLN A 528 -17.23 -5.27 -26.93
CA GLN A 528 -17.34 -6.65 -27.40
C GLN A 528 -16.61 -6.87 -28.73
N GLU A 529 -16.72 -5.91 -29.66
CA GLU A 529 -16.02 -5.96 -30.93
C GLU A 529 -14.50 -5.92 -30.72
N LEU A 530 -14.01 -5.00 -29.86
CA LEU A 530 -12.60 -4.90 -29.56
C LEU A 530 -12.05 -6.18 -28.92
N CYS A 531 -12.78 -6.76 -27.95
CA CYS A 531 -12.38 -8.03 -27.33
C CYS A 531 -12.30 -9.17 -28.36
N ARG A 532 -13.25 -9.27 -29.31
CA ARG A 532 -13.19 -10.26 -30.39
C ARG A 532 -11.97 -10.06 -31.28
N ILE A 533 -11.64 -8.83 -31.62
CA ILE A 533 -10.46 -8.52 -32.47
C ILE A 533 -9.18 -8.86 -31.72
N LEU A 534 -9.07 -8.47 -30.44
CA LEU A 534 -7.91 -8.81 -29.61
C LEU A 534 -7.71 -10.33 -29.51
N MET A 535 -8.79 -11.09 -29.25
CA MET A 535 -8.70 -12.55 -29.11
C MET A 535 -8.33 -13.26 -30.42
N LYS A 536 -8.79 -12.77 -31.59
CA LYS A 536 -8.44 -13.35 -32.90
C LYS A 536 -6.95 -13.39 -33.16
N GLU A 537 -6.19 -12.44 -32.66
CA GLU A 537 -4.74 -12.39 -32.85
C GLU A 537 -3.99 -13.47 -32.04
N PHE A 538 -4.65 -14.13 -31.08
CA PHE A 538 -4.07 -15.17 -30.23
C PHE A 538 -4.57 -16.60 -30.54
N ILE A 539 -5.55 -16.72 -31.44
CA ILE A 539 -5.98 -18.00 -32.01
C ILE A 539 -4.97 -18.45 -33.06
#